data_13dd38c8398d56c7d5bdb2fe78d7aeca
#
_entry.id   13dd38c8398d56c7d5bdb2fe78d7aeca
#
_cell.length_a   1.000
_cell.length_b   1.000
_cell.length_c   1.000
_cell.angle_alpha   90.00
_cell.angle_beta   90.00
_cell.angle_gamma   90.00
#
_symmetry.space_group_name_H-M   'P 1'
#
loop_
_entity.id
_entity.type
_entity.pdbx_description
1 polymer ?
#
loop_
_entity_poly.entity_id
_entity_poly.type
_entity_poly.pdbx_seq_one_letter_code
_entity_poly.pdbx_strand_id
1 'polypeptide(L)'
;DGTAPLPEAVNITAGMPADVKPNPTAYAPETDALDYWESLEGMLTVVKKPHVLGPQYKGDIYVLGEDFTGLPLNNIGGLNLRPHAQNTATIPIYVGNQFVAKAKDYFTEDVTGVVTYRNSFYKLEPTQQLTVQDGGLQRQAAQTQPSEDKLTIASYNIENFSANNAKNETPEDKVTLIANSFIHEIHNPDIITLIEVQDNN
;
A
#
# COMPACT_ATOMS: atom_id res chain seq x y z
N ASP A 1 -32.81 8.04 -12.22
CA ASP A 1 -34.20 8.26 -11.71
C ASP A 1 -34.98 6.96 -11.56
N GLY A 2 -34.39 5.87 -11.19
CA GLY A 2 -35.05 4.60 -11.17
C GLY A 2 -35.33 4.10 -9.77
N THR A 3 -36.53 3.56 -9.60
CA THR A 3 -36.89 2.70 -8.47
C THR A 3 -36.40 1.25 -8.67
N ALA A 4 -35.65 0.98 -9.75
CA ALA A 4 -35.08 -0.33 -10.00
C ALA A 4 -33.98 -0.62 -9.00
N PRO A 5 -33.89 -1.85 -8.45
CA PRO A 5 -32.79 -2.24 -7.58
C PRO A 5 -31.47 -2.15 -8.35
N LEU A 6 -30.36 -1.84 -7.65
CA LEU A 6 -29.03 -1.93 -8.21
C LEU A 6 -28.75 -3.39 -8.64
N PRO A 7 -27.95 -3.60 -9.69
CA PRO A 7 -27.49 -4.93 -10.04
C PRO A 7 -26.70 -5.56 -8.88
N GLU A 8 -26.62 -6.88 -8.87
CA GLU A 8 -25.74 -7.59 -7.95
C GLU A 8 -24.29 -7.20 -8.21
N ALA A 9 -23.53 -6.91 -7.14
CA ALA A 9 -22.13 -6.52 -7.27
C ALA A 9 -21.26 -7.73 -7.67
N VAL A 10 -20.42 -7.55 -8.68
CA VAL A 10 -19.46 -8.57 -9.11
C VAL A 10 -18.31 -8.67 -8.12
N ASN A 11 -18.01 -9.85 -7.61
CA ASN A 11 -16.82 -10.05 -6.79
C ASN A 11 -15.55 -9.97 -7.65
N ILE A 12 -14.75 -8.90 -7.48
CA ILE A 12 -13.53 -8.67 -8.26
C ILE A 12 -12.55 -9.84 -8.15
N THR A 13 -12.44 -10.43 -6.96
CA THR A 13 -11.42 -11.47 -6.70
C THR A 13 -11.74 -12.81 -7.33
N ALA A 14 -13.02 -13.12 -7.52
CA ALA A 14 -13.48 -14.43 -7.96
C ALA A 14 -13.04 -14.81 -9.39
N GLY A 15 -12.78 -13.82 -10.24
CA GLY A 15 -12.39 -14.06 -11.65
C GLY A 15 -11.03 -13.49 -12.01
N MET A 16 -10.27 -12.96 -11.05
CA MET A 16 -9.01 -12.27 -11.31
C MET A 16 -7.93 -13.23 -11.87
N PRO A 17 -7.46 -13.04 -13.13
CA PRO A 17 -6.36 -13.81 -13.66
C PRO A 17 -5.05 -13.58 -12.88
N ALA A 18 -4.21 -14.60 -12.82
CA ALA A 18 -2.93 -14.53 -12.12
C ALA A 18 -1.86 -13.73 -12.88
N ASP A 19 -2.03 -13.55 -14.18
CA ASP A 19 -1.03 -12.97 -15.07
C ASP A 19 -1.55 -11.77 -15.86
N VAL A 20 -0.62 -10.94 -16.30
CA VAL A 20 -0.80 -9.91 -17.34
C VAL A 20 0.05 -10.33 -18.54
N LYS A 21 -0.53 -10.41 -19.71
CA LYS A 21 0.20 -10.79 -20.94
C LYS A 21 1.01 -9.60 -21.46
N PRO A 22 2.33 -9.75 -21.69
CA PRO A 22 3.19 -8.64 -22.08
C PRO A 22 2.87 -8.04 -23.45
N ASN A 23 2.26 -8.79 -24.35
CA ASN A 23 1.87 -8.38 -25.71
C ASN A 23 0.56 -9.05 -26.11
N PRO A 24 -0.58 -8.60 -25.57
CA PRO A 24 -1.85 -9.20 -25.91
C PRO A 24 -2.19 -8.94 -27.39
N THR A 25 -2.57 -10.00 -28.10
CA THR A 25 -3.00 -9.91 -29.50
C THR A 25 -4.51 -9.87 -29.65
N ALA A 26 -5.23 -10.17 -28.58
CA ALA A 26 -6.68 -10.19 -28.53
C ALA A 26 -7.14 -9.93 -27.09
N TYR A 27 -8.30 -9.35 -26.94
CA TYR A 27 -8.98 -9.15 -25.66
C TYR A 27 -9.35 -10.51 -25.04
N ALA A 28 -8.89 -10.77 -23.81
CA ALA A 28 -9.01 -12.07 -23.15
C ALA A 28 -9.14 -11.93 -21.62
N PRO A 29 -10.25 -11.39 -21.11
CA PRO A 29 -10.44 -11.09 -19.69
C PRO A 29 -10.38 -12.33 -18.78
N GLU A 30 -10.57 -13.52 -19.30
CA GLU A 30 -10.45 -14.78 -18.54
C GLU A 30 -9.01 -15.19 -18.26
N THR A 31 -8.02 -14.61 -18.95
CA THR A 31 -6.60 -15.01 -18.88
C THR A 31 -5.61 -13.85 -18.77
N ASP A 32 -6.08 -12.62 -18.82
CA ASP A 32 -5.29 -11.39 -18.69
C ASP A 32 -5.93 -10.46 -17.67
N ALA A 33 -5.18 -10.11 -16.63
CA ALA A 33 -5.73 -9.30 -15.54
C ALA A 33 -6.02 -7.85 -15.94
N LEU A 34 -5.33 -7.27 -16.92
CA LEU A 34 -5.66 -5.93 -17.42
C LEU A 34 -6.97 -5.95 -18.20
N ASP A 35 -7.14 -6.95 -19.10
CA ASP A 35 -8.39 -7.12 -19.83
C ASP A 35 -9.56 -7.43 -18.87
N TYR A 36 -9.29 -8.15 -17.79
CA TYR A 36 -10.28 -8.39 -16.74
C TYR A 36 -10.71 -7.09 -16.07
N TRP A 37 -9.77 -6.24 -15.68
CA TRP A 37 -10.10 -4.93 -15.13
C TRP A 37 -10.89 -4.05 -16.11
N GLU A 38 -10.49 -4.05 -17.38
CA GLU A 38 -11.22 -3.37 -18.47
C GLU A 38 -12.68 -3.86 -18.54
N SER A 39 -12.89 -5.19 -18.43
CA SER A 39 -14.24 -5.77 -18.47
C SER A 39 -15.15 -5.33 -17.32
N LEU A 40 -14.56 -4.86 -16.22
CA LEU A 40 -15.27 -4.41 -15.03
C LEU A 40 -15.49 -2.90 -15.00
N GLU A 41 -14.90 -2.13 -15.92
CA GLU A 41 -15.03 -0.67 -15.92
C GLU A 41 -16.50 -0.23 -15.96
N GLY A 42 -16.89 0.66 -15.05
CA GLY A 42 -18.26 1.13 -14.87
C GLY A 42 -19.20 0.15 -14.15
N MET A 43 -18.74 -1.05 -13.81
CA MET A 43 -19.57 -2.05 -13.12
C MET A 43 -19.56 -1.85 -11.60
N LEU A 44 -20.69 -2.19 -10.96
CA LEU A 44 -20.77 -2.33 -9.51
C LEU A 44 -20.07 -3.61 -9.09
N THR A 45 -19.06 -3.48 -8.23
CA THR A 45 -18.19 -4.57 -7.83
C THR A 45 -18.02 -4.62 -6.31
N VAL A 46 -17.52 -5.72 -5.80
CA VAL A 46 -17.26 -5.92 -4.38
C VAL A 46 -15.92 -6.62 -4.15
N VAL A 47 -15.22 -6.18 -3.11
CA VAL A 47 -14.06 -6.88 -2.52
C VAL A 47 -14.47 -7.39 -1.16
N LYS A 48 -14.32 -8.69 -0.93
CA LYS A 48 -14.73 -9.35 0.30
C LYS A 48 -13.72 -9.05 1.42
N LYS A 49 -14.19 -8.46 2.52
CA LYS A 49 -13.45 -8.18 3.77
C LYS A 49 -11.95 -7.93 3.56
N PRO A 50 -11.59 -6.87 2.81
CA PRO A 50 -10.22 -6.71 2.37
C PRO A 50 -9.25 -6.38 3.51
N HIS A 51 -8.00 -6.82 3.34
CA HIS A 51 -6.86 -6.50 4.18
C HIS A 51 -5.95 -5.49 3.49
N VAL A 52 -5.52 -4.46 4.22
CA VAL A 52 -4.67 -3.39 3.73
C VAL A 52 -3.21 -3.85 3.67
N LEU A 53 -2.56 -3.63 2.52
CA LEU A 53 -1.19 -4.05 2.25
C LEU A 53 -0.13 -3.00 2.62
N GLY A 54 -0.53 -1.75 2.75
CA GLY A 54 0.38 -0.63 3.02
C GLY A 54 -0.36 0.67 3.32
N PRO A 55 0.36 1.75 3.61
CA PRO A 55 -0.26 3.05 3.87
C PRO A 55 -0.94 3.61 2.63
N GLN A 56 -1.85 4.55 2.85
CA GLN A 56 -2.44 5.35 1.78
C GLN A 56 -1.36 6.15 1.05
N TYR A 57 -1.46 6.20 -0.29
CA TYR A 57 -0.62 7.04 -1.12
C TYR A 57 -1.44 7.72 -2.22
N LYS A 58 -1.42 9.05 -2.28
CA LYS A 58 -2.15 9.87 -3.26
C LYS A 58 -3.65 9.55 -3.36
N GLY A 59 -4.25 9.17 -2.25
CA GLY A 59 -5.66 8.85 -2.16
C GLY A 59 -6.01 7.39 -2.41
N ASP A 60 -5.05 6.54 -2.74
CA ASP A 60 -5.26 5.12 -2.97
C ASP A 60 -4.73 4.29 -1.81
N ILE A 61 -5.43 3.24 -1.44
CA ILE A 61 -4.93 2.11 -0.66
C ILE A 61 -4.90 0.86 -1.51
N TYR A 62 -4.01 -0.06 -1.18
CA TYR A 62 -3.91 -1.34 -1.86
C TYR A 62 -4.31 -2.45 -0.90
N VAL A 63 -5.20 -3.32 -1.34
CA VAL A 63 -5.78 -4.37 -0.50
C VAL A 63 -5.73 -5.73 -1.16
N LEU A 64 -5.86 -6.79 -0.33
CA LEU A 64 -6.21 -8.15 -0.74
C LEU A 64 -7.59 -8.48 -0.22
N GLY A 65 -8.45 -9.06 -1.05
CA GLY A 65 -9.70 -9.66 -0.58
C GLY A 65 -9.45 -10.95 0.23
N GLU A 66 -10.39 -11.32 1.07
CA GLU A 66 -10.30 -12.56 1.89
C GLU A 66 -10.17 -13.85 1.06
N ASP A 67 -10.60 -13.81 -0.21
CA ASP A 67 -10.51 -14.94 -1.15
C ASP A 67 -9.07 -15.26 -1.55
N PHE A 68 -8.13 -14.32 -1.40
CA PHE A 68 -6.73 -14.51 -1.72
C PHE A 68 -5.94 -15.08 -0.54
N THR A 69 -6.12 -16.36 -0.27
CA THR A 69 -5.36 -17.08 0.74
C THR A 69 -4.05 -17.63 0.20
N GLY A 70 -3.05 -17.80 1.06
CA GLY A 70 -1.76 -18.43 0.71
C GLY A 70 -0.79 -17.58 -0.10
N LEU A 71 -1.07 -16.29 -0.30
CA LEU A 71 -0.12 -15.37 -0.92
C LEU A 71 1.04 -15.02 0.05
N PRO A 72 2.25 -14.80 -0.47
CA PRO A 72 3.43 -14.58 0.35
C PRO A 72 3.46 -13.18 0.96
N LEU A 73 2.77 -12.98 2.06
CA LEU A 73 2.88 -11.76 2.85
C LEU A 73 4.17 -11.77 3.66
N ASN A 74 4.81 -10.61 3.79
CA ASN A 74 5.92 -10.42 4.72
C ASN A 74 5.39 -10.21 6.16
N ASN A 75 6.32 -10.13 7.11
CA ASN A 75 5.98 -10.00 8.54
C ASN A 75 5.26 -8.69 8.90
N ILE A 76 5.34 -7.67 8.05
CA ILE A 76 4.63 -6.40 8.22
C ILE A 76 3.30 -6.33 7.43
N GLY A 77 2.90 -7.40 6.76
CA GLY A 77 1.61 -7.52 6.07
C GLY A 77 1.61 -7.05 4.61
N GLY A 78 2.75 -6.67 4.05
CA GLY A 78 2.89 -6.35 2.64
C GLY A 78 2.99 -7.61 1.77
N LEU A 79 2.49 -7.54 0.53
CA LEU A 79 2.60 -8.63 -0.43
C LEU A 79 3.98 -8.65 -1.09
N ASN A 80 4.69 -9.78 -0.98
CA ASN A 80 5.99 -9.94 -1.61
C ASN A 80 5.87 -10.16 -3.12
N LEU A 81 6.73 -9.49 -3.88
CA LEU A 81 6.90 -9.79 -5.28
C LEU A 81 7.60 -11.15 -5.44
N ARG A 82 7.11 -11.96 -6.37
CA ARG A 82 7.68 -13.27 -6.69
C ARG A 82 8.31 -13.26 -8.09
N PRO A 83 9.40 -14.03 -8.31
CA PRO A 83 9.93 -14.21 -9.65
C PRO A 83 8.87 -14.77 -10.60
N HIS A 84 8.77 -14.18 -11.78
CA HIS A 84 7.86 -14.61 -12.85
C HIS A 84 6.36 -14.63 -12.47
N ALA A 85 5.97 -13.91 -11.41
CA ALA A 85 4.58 -13.77 -11.03
C ALA A 85 4.26 -12.29 -10.78
N GLN A 86 3.11 -11.86 -11.27
CA GLN A 86 2.61 -10.51 -11.03
C GLN A 86 1.64 -10.53 -9.84
N ASN A 87 1.55 -9.42 -9.12
CA ASN A 87 0.65 -9.32 -7.97
C ASN A 87 -0.73 -8.82 -8.40
N THR A 88 -1.36 -9.52 -9.34
CA THR A 88 -2.68 -9.17 -9.90
C THR A 88 -3.80 -9.19 -8.86
N ALA A 89 -3.61 -9.94 -7.76
CA ALA A 89 -4.51 -9.98 -6.63
C ALA A 89 -4.59 -8.66 -5.83
N THR A 90 -3.66 -7.74 -6.06
CA THR A 90 -3.65 -6.43 -5.41
C THR A 90 -4.72 -5.53 -6.00
N ILE A 91 -5.67 -5.11 -5.18
CA ILE A 91 -6.79 -4.28 -5.61
C ILE A 91 -6.61 -2.85 -5.11
N PRO A 92 -6.48 -1.85 -6.00
CA PRO A 92 -6.45 -0.45 -5.62
C PRO A 92 -7.87 0.03 -5.26
N ILE A 93 -8.01 0.73 -4.13
CA ILE A 93 -9.24 1.38 -3.71
C ILE A 93 -8.97 2.86 -3.50
N TYR A 94 -9.75 3.73 -4.15
CA TYR A 94 -9.66 5.17 -3.95
C TYR A 94 -10.41 5.59 -2.68
N VAL A 95 -9.68 6.09 -1.70
CA VAL A 95 -10.22 6.48 -0.39
C VAL A 95 -10.05 7.97 -0.09
N GLY A 96 -9.34 8.70 -0.95
CA GLY A 96 -9.01 10.11 -0.74
C GLY A 96 -7.81 10.32 0.18
N ASN A 97 -7.23 11.52 0.11
CA ASN A 97 -5.94 11.83 0.77
C ASN A 97 -6.01 11.93 2.30
N GLN A 98 -7.20 12.01 2.88
CA GLN A 98 -7.39 12.12 4.33
C GLN A 98 -7.61 10.76 5.01
N PHE A 99 -7.74 9.70 4.24
CA PHE A 99 -7.94 8.36 4.78
C PHE A 99 -6.63 7.83 5.39
N VAL A 100 -6.70 7.33 6.62
CA VAL A 100 -5.55 6.79 7.34
C VAL A 100 -5.66 5.27 7.40
N ALA A 101 -4.67 4.59 6.86
CA ALA A 101 -4.54 3.14 6.94
C ALA A 101 -3.06 2.74 6.93
N LYS A 102 -2.76 1.59 7.48
CA LYS A 102 -1.43 0.97 7.46
C LYS A 102 -1.52 -0.51 7.10
N ALA A 103 -0.41 -1.12 6.78
CA ALA A 103 -0.36 -2.55 6.55
C ALA A 103 -0.94 -3.32 7.76
N LYS A 104 -1.56 -4.46 7.50
CA LYS A 104 -2.34 -5.28 8.42
C LYS A 104 -3.71 -4.74 8.83
N ASP A 105 -4.01 -3.46 8.64
CA ASP A 105 -5.37 -2.99 8.85
C ASP A 105 -6.34 -3.77 7.97
N TYR A 106 -7.59 -3.89 8.39
CA TYR A 106 -8.57 -4.70 7.68
C TYR A 106 -9.98 -4.10 7.77
N PHE A 107 -10.81 -4.50 6.84
CA PHE A 107 -12.23 -4.17 6.85
C PHE A 107 -13.03 -5.36 7.40
N THR A 108 -13.95 -5.09 8.30
CA THR A 108 -14.88 -6.12 8.82
C THR A 108 -16.00 -6.43 7.85
N GLU A 109 -16.30 -5.46 6.97
CA GLU A 109 -17.35 -5.54 5.98
C GLU A 109 -16.77 -5.59 4.56
N ASP A 110 -17.56 -6.07 3.64
CA ASP A 110 -17.24 -6.03 2.22
C ASP A 110 -17.16 -4.58 1.72
N VAL A 111 -16.24 -4.30 0.82
CA VAL A 111 -16.13 -2.99 0.18
C VAL A 111 -16.75 -3.04 -1.20
N THR A 112 -17.88 -2.33 -1.36
CA THR A 112 -18.59 -2.21 -2.62
C THR A 112 -18.29 -0.87 -3.29
N GLY A 113 -18.11 -0.88 -4.60
CA GLY A 113 -17.84 0.32 -5.38
C GLY A 113 -17.92 0.09 -6.87
N VAL A 114 -17.63 1.14 -7.63
CA VAL A 114 -17.59 1.09 -9.10
C VAL A 114 -16.15 1.07 -9.56
N VAL A 115 -15.82 0.21 -10.51
CA VAL A 115 -14.50 0.20 -11.13
C VAL A 115 -14.37 1.39 -12.06
N THR A 116 -13.30 2.16 -11.90
CA THR A 116 -12.98 3.32 -12.73
C THR A 116 -11.53 3.25 -13.21
N TYR A 117 -11.25 3.87 -14.36
CA TYR A 117 -9.88 4.07 -14.83
C TYR A 117 -9.45 5.52 -14.54
N ARG A 118 -8.51 5.69 -13.63
CA ARG A 118 -8.07 7.01 -13.20
C ARG A 118 -6.57 7.03 -12.89
N ASN A 119 -5.87 8.05 -13.35
CA ASN A 119 -4.42 8.21 -13.16
C ASN A 119 -3.60 7.00 -13.65
N SER A 120 -3.99 6.44 -14.79
CA SER A 120 -3.37 5.26 -15.42
C SER A 120 -3.55 3.94 -14.67
N PHE A 121 -4.53 3.84 -13.78
CA PHE A 121 -4.86 2.62 -13.06
C PHE A 121 -6.35 2.37 -13.03
N TYR A 122 -6.75 1.10 -13.15
CA TYR A 122 -8.07 0.66 -12.71
C TYR A 122 -8.11 0.65 -11.17
N LYS A 123 -9.21 1.07 -10.61
CA LYS A 123 -9.42 1.08 -9.16
C LYS A 123 -10.89 1.02 -8.80
N LEU A 124 -11.18 0.58 -7.60
CA LEU A 124 -12.50 0.64 -7.01
C LEU A 124 -12.73 2.03 -6.41
N GLU A 125 -13.77 2.73 -6.84
CA GLU A 125 -14.30 3.91 -6.15
C GLU A 125 -15.48 3.49 -5.28
N PRO A 126 -15.32 3.50 -3.93
CA PRO A 126 -16.35 3.02 -3.02
C PRO A 126 -17.64 3.83 -3.10
N THR A 127 -18.78 3.14 -3.00
CA THR A 127 -20.11 3.76 -2.90
C THR A 127 -20.57 3.95 -1.45
N GLN A 128 -19.73 3.59 -0.49
CA GLN A 128 -19.99 3.65 0.96
C GLN A 128 -18.85 4.35 1.69
N GLN A 129 -19.13 4.85 2.87
CA GLN A 129 -18.08 5.34 3.77
C GLN A 129 -17.28 4.16 4.31
N LEU A 130 -15.96 4.26 4.26
CA LEU A 130 -15.06 3.20 4.68
C LEU A 130 -14.50 3.46 6.07
N THR A 131 -14.36 2.39 6.84
CA THR A 131 -13.69 2.38 8.14
C THR A 131 -12.81 1.13 8.26
N VAL A 132 -11.54 1.30 8.59
CA VAL A 132 -10.62 0.19 8.85
C VAL A 132 -10.52 -0.10 10.34
N GLN A 133 -10.24 -1.35 10.64
CA GLN A 133 -9.83 -1.81 11.97
C GLN A 133 -8.30 -1.89 12.03
N ASP A 134 -7.73 -1.53 13.18
CA ASP A 134 -6.29 -1.62 13.42
C ASP A 134 -5.83 -3.09 13.44
N GLY A 135 -4.95 -3.45 12.52
CA GLY A 135 -4.34 -4.77 12.43
C GLY A 135 -3.16 -5.00 13.37
N GLY A 136 -2.89 -4.06 14.28
CA GLY A 136 -1.88 -4.22 15.34
C GLY A 136 -0.43 -4.07 14.86
N LEU A 137 -0.17 -3.48 13.67
CA LEU A 137 1.19 -3.22 13.24
C LEU A 137 1.86 -2.21 14.17
N GLN A 138 2.96 -2.61 14.78
CA GLN A 138 3.80 -1.79 15.64
C GLN A 138 5.14 -1.48 14.97
N ARG A 139 5.79 -0.39 15.37
CA ARG A 139 7.18 -0.14 15.03
C ARG A 139 8.05 -1.28 15.55
N GLN A 140 9.03 -1.68 14.76
CA GLN A 140 9.96 -2.75 15.09
C GLN A 140 11.37 -2.17 15.13
N ALA A 141 12.06 -2.38 16.24
CA ALA A 141 13.49 -2.06 16.34
C ALA A 141 14.30 -3.04 15.47
N ALA A 142 15.48 -2.60 15.05
CA ALA A 142 16.44 -3.44 14.35
C ALA A 142 16.84 -4.64 15.23
N GLN A 143 17.03 -5.80 14.62
CA GLN A 143 17.49 -6.99 15.35
C GLN A 143 19.01 -6.96 15.59
N THR A 144 19.73 -6.20 14.77
CA THR A 144 21.18 -6.01 14.92
C THR A 144 21.46 -5.24 16.20
N GLN A 145 22.32 -5.81 17.05
CA GLN A 145 22.77 -5.19 18.29
C GLN A 145 24.24 -4.75 18.17
N PRO A 146 24.64 -3.64 18.81
CA PRO A 146 26.02 -3.26 18.93
C PRO A 146 26.88 -4.37 19.56
N SER A 147 28.16 -4.47 19.17
CA SER A 147 29.09 -5.48 19.64
C SER A 147 30.51 -4.88 19.68
N GLU A 148 31.29 -5.19 20.68
CA GLU A 148 32.65 -4.65 20.85
C GLU A 148 33.64 -5.04 19.72
N ASP A 149 33.36 -6.13 19.03
CA ASP A 149 34.20 -6.68 17.96
C ASP A 149 33.73 -6.40 16.55
N LYS A 150 32.59 -5.62 16.35
CA LYS A 150 31.99 -5.34 15.06
C LYS A 150 31.54 -3.91 14.97
N LEU A 151 31.79 -3.29 13.81
CA LEU A 151 31.18 -2.03 13.47
C LEU A 151 29.74 -2.22 12.98
N THR A 152 28.84 -1.41 13.51
CA THR A 152 27.47 -1.29 13.03
C THR A 152 27.36 -0.09 12.10
N ILE A 153 26.80 -0.31 10.92
CA ILE A 153 26.64 0.72 9.90
C ILE A 153 25.17 0.77 9.49
N ALA A 154 24.58 1.96 9.55
CA ALA A 154 23.21 2.20 9.09
C ALA A 154 23.16 3.15 7.92
N SER A 155 22.18 2.96 7.05
CA SER A 155 21.77 3.92 5.99
C SER A 155 20.35 4.36 6.28
N TYR A 156 20.11 5.67 6.35
CA TYR A 156 18.83 6.23 6.73
C TYR A 156 18.43 7.39 5.81
N ASN A 157 17.32 7.26 5.11
CA ASN A 157 16.74 8.35 4.34
C ASN A 157 15.91 9.24 5.28
N ILE A 158 16.29 10.51 5.39
CA ILE A 158 15.64 11.50 6.26
C ILE A 158 14.63 12.40 5.55
N GLU A 159 14.29 12.06 4.31
CA GLU A 159 13.21 12.68 3.54
C GLU A 159 13.35 14.21 3.42
N ASN A 160 14.32 14.64 2.60
CA ASN A 160 14.57 16.05 2.32
C ASN A 160 14.81 16.92 3.57
N PHE A 161 15.60 16.42 4.51
CA PHE A 161 15.92 17.14 5.74
C PHE A 161 16.60 18.47 5.46
N SER A 162 16.05 19.55 6.00
CA SER A 162 16.56 20.91 5.89
C SER A 162 16.64 21.58 7.26
N ALA A 163 17.81 22.10 7.61
CA ALA A 163 18.05 22.75 8.89
C ALA A 163 17.78 24.26 8.87
N ASN A 164 17.71 24.90 7.72
CA ASN A 164 17.64 26.36 7.64
C ASN A 164 17.05 26.86 6.32
N ASN A 165 15.84 26.46 5.99
CA ASN A 165 15.16 26.99 4.83
C ASN A 165 13.79 27.52 5.23
N ALA A 166 13.59 28.82 5.14
CA ALA A 166 12.33 29.49 5.52
C ALA A 166 11.06 28.92 4.86
N LYS A 167 11.22 28.15 3.79
CA LYS A 167 10.09 27.49 3.09
C LYS A 167 9.97 25.97 3.34
N ASN A 168 11.07 25.33 3.72
CA ASN A 168 11.16 23.85 3.79
C ASN A 168 11.96 23.38 5.01
N GLU A 169 12.03 24.19 6.06
CA GLU A 169 12.66 23.76 7.31
C GLU A 169 11.98 22.48 7.84
N THR A 170 12.80 21.51 8.22
CA THR A 170 12.29 20.28 8.81
C THR A 170 11.69 20.59 10.19
N PRO A 171 10.42 20.28 10.45
CA PRO A 171 9.79 20.52 11.74
C PRO A 171 10.53 19.86 12.91
N GLU A 172 10.57 20.51 14.07
CA GLU A 172 11.30 20.04 15.26
C GLU A 172 10.79 18.68 15.76
N ASP A 173 9.51 18.39 15.64
CA ASP A 173 8.93 17.09 15.98
C ASP A 173 9.47 15.98 15.06
N LYS A 174 9.69 16.24 13.76
CA LYS A 174 10.32 15.30 12.82
C LYS A 174 11.80 15.07 13.18
N VAL A 175 12.53 16.13 13.56
CA VAL A 175 13.91 16.02 14.05
C VAL A 175 13.99 15.09 15.26
N THR A 176 13.10 15.30 16.22
CA THR A 176 12.99 14.47 17.42
C THR A 176 12.65 13.01 17.09
N LEU A 177 11.73 12.76 16.16
CA LEU A 177 11.38 11.42 15.72
C LEU A 177 12.56 10.70 15.04
N ILE A 178 13.33 11.41 14.20
CA ILE A 178 14.53 10.86 13.55
C ILE A 178 15.58 10.52 14.61
N ALA A 179 15.85 11.42 15.55
CA ALA A 179 16.81 11.18 16.64
C ALA A 179 16.40 9.96 17.50
N ASN A 180 15.11 9.85 17.84
CA ASN A 180 14.59 8.71 18.57
C ASN A 180 14.72 7.41 17.78
N SER A 181 14.56 7.44 16.45
CA SER A 181 14.80 6.28 15.61
C SER A 181 16.26 5.81 15.67
N PHE A 182 17.21 6.74 15.68
CA PHE A 182 18.63 6.38 15.81
C PHE A 182 18.95 5.74 17.16
N ILE A 183 18.37 6.25 18.22
CA ILE A 183 18.63 5.82 19.58
C ILE A 183 17.93 4.48 19.89
N HIS A 184 16.64 4.43 19.64
CA HIS A 184 15.78 3.36 20.16
C HIS A 184 15.46 2.26 19.14
N GLU A 185 15.49 2.60 17.84
CA GLU A 185 15.06 1.64 16.81
C GLU A 185 16.24 0.99 16.09
N ILE A 186 17.33 1.72 15.86
CA ILE A 186 18.55 1.18 15.24
C ILE A 186 19.76 1.11 16.18
N HIS A 187 19.56 1.33 17.48
CA HIS A 187 20.48 1.08 18.57
C HIS A 187 21.83 1.82 18.48
N ASN A 188 21.81 3.12 18.08
CA ASN A 188 23.01 3.96 17.97
C ASN A 188 24.14 3.28 17.18
N PRO A 189 24.01 3.05 15.89
CA PRO A 189 25.07 2.45 15.10
C PRO A 189 26.34 3.33 15.10
N ASP A 190 27.52 2.71 14.97
CA ASP A 190 28.80 3.40 14.96
C ASP A 190 28.93 4.39 13.82
N ILE A 191 28.31 4.09 12.68
CA ILE A 191 28.29 4.92 11.48
C ILE A 191 26.86 5.01 10.94
N ILE A 192 26.40 6.24 10.68
CA ILE A 192 25.11 6.49 10.02
C ILE A 192 25.35 7.27 8.73
N THR A 193 24.95 6.72 7.60
CA THR A 193 24.89 7.43 6.32
C THR A 193 23.50 8.03 6.17
N LEU A 194 23.42 9.35 6.10
CA LEU A 194 22.17 10.08 5.87
C LEU A 194 21.95 10.32 4.39
N ILE A 195 20.74 10.06 3.93
CA ILE A 195 20.31 10.28 2.54
C ILE A 195 19.24 11.36 2.53
N GLU A 196 19.22 12.18 1.52
CA GLU A 196 18.32 13.34 1.36
C GLU A 196 18.54 14.45 2.39
N VAL A 197 19.79 14.70 2.75
CA VAL A 197 20.17 15.96 3.41
C VAL A 197 20.15 17.07 2.36
N GLN A 198 19.36 18.11 2.58
CA GLN A 198 19.26 19.24 1.65
C GLN A 198 20.43 20.21 1.83
N ASP A 199 20.96 20.67 0.72
CA ASP A 199 21.83 21.85 0.68
C ASP A 199 20.96 23.11 0.77
N ASN A 200 21.27 23.97 1.75
CA ASN A 200 20.49 25.17 2.06
C ASN A 200 21.09 26.44 1.42
N ASN A 201 21.79 26.34 0.30
CA ASN A 201 22.30 27.49 -0.44
C ASN A 201 21.22 28.17 -1.28
#